data_6170c52b3b36bfda5a1e5fa151e6de16
#
_entry.id   6170c52b3b36bfda5a1e5fa151e6de16
#
_cell.length_a   1.000
_cell.length_b   1.000
_cell.length_c   1.000
_cell.angle_alpha   90.00
_cell.angle_beta   90.00
_cell.angle_gamma   90.00
#
_symmetry.space_group_name_H-M   'P 1'
#
loop_
_entity.id
_entity.type
_entity.pdbx_description
1 polymer ?
#
loop_
_entity_poly.entity_id
_entity_poly.type
_entity_poly.pdbx_seq_one_letter_code
_entity_poly.pdbx_strand_id
1 'polypeptide(L)'
;MNKFLIIDGLNLVRRIYAAIPDENDMDSLTERVSVACTKLLRIHHPTHVTIVWDGDEMSWRKQLYPDYKKGRKPMPEPLAAGLPALQEHLKSVQIQSIYAAAEADDVIATLAMKTAKAQGEAVIVSTDKGFSQLNHPRISQWDHFNQQYLNITELEQKLGVDRSQFLDLLALAGDSGNKIPGIAGIGPKSAAELLRTFRTLAALFSSLPNLGAKQAKKLAEGRDMARLSYKLAQLQIDLPLNINLKDFRVNGPATTPQLD
;
A
#
# COMPACT_ATOMS: atom_id res chain seq x y z
N MET A 1 -22.78 -10.28 -0.22
CA MET A 1 -21.42 -10.36 0.36
C MET A 1 -20.90 -8.94 0.51
N ASN A 2 -20.25 -8.59 1.63
CA ASN A 2 -19.70 -7.25 1.80
C ASN A 2 -18.48 -7.08 0.89
N LYS A 3 -18.43 -5.96 0.16
CA LYS A 3 -17.27 -5.53 -0.62
C LYS A 3 -16.81 -4.17 -0.11
N PHE A 4 -15.59 -4.09 0.38
CA PHE A 4 -15.01 -2.86 0.91
C PHE A 4 -13.98 -2.29 -0.07
N LEU A 5 -14.25 -1.10 -0.57
CA LEU A 5 -13.32 -0.32 -1.38
C LEU A 5 -12.49 0.57 -0.46
N ILE A 6 -11.18 0.34 -0.43
CA ILE A 6 -10.23 1.04 0.46
C ILE A 6 -9.27 1.83 -0.42
N ILE A 7 -9.38 3.15 -0.38
CA ILE A 7 -8.62 4.06 -1.25
C ILE A 7 -7.41 4.59 -0.47
N ASP A 8 -6.23 4.41 -1.03
CA ASP A 8 -5.00 5.05 -0.58
C ASP A 8 -5.05 6.53 -0.99
N GLY A 9 -5.33 7.40 -0.02
CA GLY A 9 -5.66 8.80 -0.28
C GLY A 9 -4.51 9.57 -0.92
N LEU A 10 -3.31 9.50 -0.34
CA LEU A 10 -2.16 10.23 -0.88
C LEU A 10 -1.66 9.63 -2.20
N ASN A 11 -1.74 8.31 -2.39
CA ASN A 11 -1.39 7.69 -3.66
C ASN A 11 -2.29 8.18 -4.80
N LEU A 12 -3.60 8.27 -4.57
CA LEU A 12 -4.56 8.78 -5.56
C LEU A 12 -4.37 10.27 -5.80
N VAL A 13 -4.40 11.08 -4.73
CA VAL A 13 -4.43 12.54 -4.81
C VAL A 13 -3.13 13.12 -5.38
N ARG A 14 -1.96 12.66 -4.91
CA ARG A 14 -0.67 13.19 -5.40
C ARG A 14 -0.45 12.91 -6.89
N ARG A 15 -0.94 11.79 -7.40
CA ARG A 15 -0.82 11.47 -8.84
C ARG A 15 -1.79 12.28 -9.69
N ILE A 16 -3.02 12.55 -9.21
CA ILE A 16 -3.95 13.45 -9.89
C ILE A 16 -3.38 14.87 -9.89
N TYR A 17 -2.89 15.34 -8.74
CA TYR A 17 -2.28 16.65 -8.58
C TYR A 17 -1.10 16.85 -9.53
N ALA A 18 -0.22 15.88 -9.66
CA ALA A 18 0.93 15.95 -10.57
C ALA A 18 0.56 16.08 -12.06
N ALA A 19 -0.69 15.81 -12.42
CA ALA A 19 -1.22 15.95 -13.78
C ALA A 19 -2.00 17.27 -14.00
N ILE A 20 -2.05 18.15 -12.99
CA ILE A 20 -2.69 19.48 -13.08
C ILE A 20 -1.62 20.48 -13.51
N PRO A 21 -1.87 21.29 -14.58
CA PRO A 21 -0.88 22.22 -15.08
C PRO A 21 -0.54 23.36 -14.11
N ASP A 22 -1.53 23.89 -13.38
CA ASP A 22 -1.35 24.88 -12.33
C ASP A 22 -1.44 24.22 -10.96
N GLU A 23 -0.32 24.20 -10.25
CA GLU A 23 -0.22 23.58 -8.93
C GLU A 23 -1.11 24.24 -7.85
N ASN A 24 -1.61 25.47 -8.11
CA ASN A 24 -2.51 26.18 -7.21
C ASN A 24 -3.99 25.92 -7.51
N ASP A 25 -4.32 25.23 -8.60
CA ASP A 25 -5.70 24.94 -9.00
C ASP A 25 -6.29 23.78 -8.18
N MET A 26 -6.63 24.08 -6.94
CA MET A 26 -7.22 23.11 -6.01
C MET A 26 -8.67 22.77 -6.35
N ASP A 27 -9.37 23.63 -7.10
CA ASP A 27 -10.73 23.34 -7.56
C ASP A 27 -10.71 22.23 -8.61
N SER A 28 -9.84 22.31 -9.60
CA SER A 28 -9.62 21.22 -10.56
C SER A 28 -9.15 19.92 -9.89
N LEU A 29 -8.31 20.02 -8.86
CA LEU A 29 -7.93 18.82 -8.10
C LEU A 29 -9.14 18.18 -7.43
N THR A 30 -9.95 18.98 -6.74
CA THR A 30 -11.13 18.51 -6.01
C THR A 30 -12.14 17.85 -6.96
N GLU A 31 -12.40 18.48 -8.11
CA GLU A 31 -13.27 17.93 -9.15
C GLU A 31 -12.73 16.59 -9.67
N ARG A 32 -11.47 16.53 -10.08
CA ARG A 32 -10.86 15.30 -10.62
C ARG A 32 -10.83 14.16 -9.62
N VAL A 33 -10.54 14.44 -8.35
CA VAL A 33 -10.58 13.42 -7.29
C VAL A 33 -12.02 12.93 -7.08
N SER A 34 -13.01 13.80 -7.09
CA SER A 34 -14.42 13.44 -6.96
C SER A 34 -14.90 12.58 -8.13
N VAL A 35 -14.51 12.94 -9.36
CA VAL A 35 -14.77 12.13 -10.57
C VAL A 35 -14.11 10.76 -10.46
N ALA A 36 -12.85 10.70 -10.01
CA ALA A 36 -12.14 9.44 -9.79
C ALA A 36 -12.86 8.55 -8.77
N CYS A 37 -13.28 9.09 -7.64
CA CYS A 37 -14.03 8.37 -6.61
C CYS A 37 -15.38 7.87 -7.14
N THR A 38 -16.14 8.70 -7.84
CA THR A 38 -17.41 8.31 -8.48
C THR A 38 -17.22 7.18 -9.48
N LYS A 39 -16.15 7.25 -10.29
CA LYS A 39 -15.79 6.20 -11.24
C LYS A 39 -15.46 4.88 -10.53
N LEU A 40 -14.70 4.94 -9.44
CA LEU A 40 -14.36 3.78 -8.62
C LEU A 40 -15.61 3.11 -8.03
N LEU A 41 -16.54 3.89 -7.47
CA LEU A 41 -17.81 3.37 -6.96
C LEU A 41 -18.59 2.66 -8.06
N ARG A 42 -18.63 3.23 -9.27
CA ARG A 42 -19.35 2.67 -10.43
C ARG A 42 -18.70 1.42 -11.01
N ILE A 43 -17.36 1.30 -10.95
CA ILE A 43 -16.63 0.12 -11.45
C ILE A 43 -16.75 -1.05 -10.46
N HIS A 44 -16.57 -0.77 -9.19
CA HIS A 44 -16.44 -1.82 -8.19
C HIS A 44 -17.74 -2.20 -7.49
N HIS A 45 -18.78 -1.37 -7.56
CA HIS A 45 -20.07 -1.57 -6.87
C HIS A 45 -19.86 -2.00 -5.40
N PRO A 46 -19.09 -1.24 -4.60
CA PRO A 46 -18.80 -1.63 -3.23
C PRO A 46 -20.01 -1.45 -2.34
N THR A 47 -20.10 -2.24 -1.27
CA THR A 47 -21.06 -2.03 -0.19
C THR A 47 -20.55 -1.01 0.84
N HIS A 48 -19.24 -0.85 0.91
CA HIS A 48 -18.54 0.07 1.83
C HIS A 48 -17.38 0.73 1.12
N VAL A 49 -17.11 2.00 1.44
CA VAL A 49 -15.99 2.76 0.88
C VAL A 49 -15.34 3.61 1.95
N THR A 50 -14.04 3.71 1.90
CA THR A 50 -13.27 4.69 2.69
C THR A 50 -12.06 5.15 1.91
N ILE A 51 -11.58 6.35 2.24
CA ILE A 51 -10.28 6.85 1.84
C ILE A 51 -9.40 6.97 3.09
N VAL A 52 -8.17 6.47 3.02
CA VAL A 52 -7.25 6.42 4.16
C VAL A 52 -6.11 7.41 3.92
N TRP A 53 -5.83 8.22 4.93
CA TRP A 53 -4.80 9.27 4.90
C TRP A 53 -3.67 8.95 5.86
N ASP A 54 -2.43 9.30 5.47
CA ASP A 54 -1.32 9.33 6.40
C ASP A 54 -1.56 10.35 7.51
N GLY A 55 -1.06 10.05 8.70
CA GLY A 55 -1.08 10.96 9.84
C GLY A 55 0.27 11.65 10.06
N ASP A 56 0.29 12.47 11.12
CA ASP A 56 1.44 13.33 11.43
C ASP A 56 2.40 12.70 12.45
N GLU A 57 2.03 11.56 13.06
CA GLU A 57 2.88 10.91 14.05
C GLU A 57 4.12 10.29 13.40
N MET A 58 5.18 10.20 14.18
CA MET A 58 6.39 9.53 13.72
C MET A 58 6.13 8.04 13.53
N SER A 59 6.30 7.57 12.29
CA SER A 59 6.16 6.15 11.96
C SER A 59 7.09 5.28 12.81
N TRP A 60 6.59 4.14 13.29
CA TRP A 60 7.39 3.14 14.00
C TRP A 60 8.59 2.65 13.17
N ARG A 61 8.46 2.68 11.83
CA ARG A 61 9.57 2.35 10.92
C ARG A 61 10.69 3.38 10.99
N LYS A 62 10.37 4.67 11.08
CA LYS A 62 11.35 5.74 11.29
C LYS A 62 11.99 5.68 12.67
N GLN A 63 11.22 5.31 13.71
CA GLN A 63 11.79 5.09 15.03
C GLN A 63 12.79 3.93 15.02
N LEU A 64 12.48 2.85 14.30
CA LEU A 64 13.34 1.67 14.17
C LEU A 64 14.57 1.93 13.29
N TYR A 65 14.40 2.69 12.19
CA TYR A 65 15.43 3.00 11.22
C TYR A 65 15.27 4.44 10.70
N PRO A 66 16.04 5.41 11.23
CA PRO A 66 15.90 6.83 10.93
C PRO A 66 16.05 7.21 9.43
N ASP A 67 16.76 6.38 8.66
CA ASP A 67 16.92 6.60 7.22
C ASP A 67 15.72 6.10 6.39
N TYR A 68 14.73 5.43 7.00
CA TYR A 68 13.52 4.99 6.31
C TYR A 68 12.79 6.18 5.67
N LYS A 69 12.47 6.06 4.38
CA LYS A 69 11.86 7.12 3.55
C LYS A 69 12.63 8.46 3.55
N LYS A 70 13.91 8.49 3.93
CA LYS A 70 14.76 9.70 3.94
C LYS A 70 14.96 10.22 2.52
N GLY A 71 14.85 11.54 2.37
CA GLY A 71 15.00 12.22 1.08
C GLY A 71 13.77 12.12 0.16
N ARG A 72 12.64 11.60 0.63
CA ARG A 72 11.37 11.78 -0.08
C ARG A 72 11.04 13.28 -0.17
N LYS A 73 10.64 13.72 -1.36
CA LYS A 73 10.15 15.09 -1.53
C LYS A 73 8.94 15.34 -0.63
N PRO A 74 8.90 16.45 0.10
CA PRO A 74 7.74 16.81 0.90
C PRO A 74 6.49 16.93 0.01
N MET A 75 5.34 17.04 0.64
CA MET A 75 4.11 17.40 -0.06
C MET A 75 4.27 18.83 -0.59
N PRO A 76 3.89 19.12 -1.85
CA PRO A 76 3.85 20.50 -2.34
C PRO A 76 2.99 21.37 -1.44
N GLU A 77 3.42 22.61 -1.19
CA GLU A 77 2.74 23.50 -0.25
C GLU A 77 1.26 23.77 -0.63
N PRO A 78 0.92 24.05 -1.90
CA PRO A 78 -0.48 24.23 -2.29
C PRO A 78 -1.34 23.01 -2.00
N LEU A 79 -0.81 21.81 -2.27
CA LEU A 79 -1.51 20.56 -1.98
C LEU A 79 -1.70 20.35 -0.46
N ALA A 80 -0.67 20.60 0.33
CA ALA A 80 -0.76 20.50 1.78
C ALA A 80 -1.80 21.46 2.37
N ALA A 81 -1.83 22.69 1.89
CA ALA A 81 -2.80 23.71 2.31
C ALA A 81 -4.24 23.37 1.88
N GLY A 82 -4.43 22.80 0.68
CA GLY A 82 -5.76 22.47 0.14
C GLY A 82 -6.31 21.13 0.59
N LEU A 83 -5.46 20.24 1.14
CA LEU A 83 -5.86 18.90 1.50
C LEU A 83 -7.04 18.83 2.50
N PRO A 84 -7.12 19.65 3.56
CA PRO A 84 -8.26 19.64 4.48
C PRO A 84 -9.59 19.97 3.81
N ALA A 85 -9.60 20.92 2.88
CA ALA A 85 -10.82 21.28 2.15
C ALA A 85 -11.25 20.14 1.22
N LEU A 86 -10.32 19.48 0.53
CA LEU A 86 -10.59 18.28 -0.26
C LEU A 86 -11.18 17.15 0.59
N GLN A 87 -10.62 16.89 1.76
CA GLN A 87 -11.11 15.87 2.68
C GLN A 87 -12.55 16.15 3.15
N GLU A 88 -12.87 17.39 3.49
CA GLU A 88 -14.23 17.78 3.88
C GLU A 88 -15.20 17.68 2.68
N HIS A 89 -14.75 18.06 1.48
CA HIS A 89 -15.54 17.86 0.27
C HIS A 89 -15.87 16.37 0.03
N LEU A 90 -14.90 15.46 0.17
CA LEU A 90 -15.13 14.02 0.01
C LEU A 90 -16.15 13.50 1.02
N LYS A 91 -16.12 13.98 2.24
CA LYS A 91 -17.12 13.66 3.27
C LYS A 91 -18.51 14.15 2.87
N SER A 92 -18.64 15.34 2.28
CA SER A 92 -19.93 15.86 1.80
C SER A 92 -20.54 15.01 0.70
N VAL A 93 -19.73 14.30 -0.10
CA VAL A 93 -20.16 13.34 -1.11
C VAL A 93 -20.16 11.89 -0.60
N GLN A 94 -20.22 11.71 0.72
CA GLN A 94 -20.38 10.44 1.43
C GLN A 94 -19.18 9.47 1.31
N ILE A 95 -18.01 9.97 1.05
CA ILE A 95 -16.77 9.19 1.14
C ILE A 95 -16.10 9.50 2.47
N GLN A 96 -16.24 8.57 3.42
CA GLN A 96 -15.69 8.74 4.75
C GLN A 96 -14.18 8.55 4.77
N SER A 97 -13.50 9.40 5.52
CA SER A 97 -12.05 9.36 5.71
C SER A 97 -11.67 8.57 6.96
N ILE A 98 -10.56 7.83 6.86
CA ILE A 98 -9.83 7.30 8.02
C ILE A 98 -8.46 7.97 8.04
N TYR A 99 -8.09 8.50 9.18
CA TYR A 99 -6.76 9.09 9.41
C TYR A 99 -5.93 8.08 10.20
N ALA A 100 -4.83 7.62 9.61
CA ALA A 100 -3.85 6.83 10.33
C ALA A 100 -3.13 7.70 11.36
N ALA A 101 -2.60 7.11 12.42
CA ALA A 101 -1.73 7.86 13.33
C ALA A 101 -0.43 8.29 12.60
N ALA A 102 0.15 7.38 11.81
CA ALA A 102 1.35 7.61 11.01
C ALA A 102 1.14 7.22 9.54
N GLU A 103 1.29 5.94 9.20
CA GLU A 103 1.28 5.45 7.81
C GLU A 103 -0.07 4.82 7.45
N ALA A 104 -0.70 5.31 6.38
CA ALA A 104 -1.95 4.78 5.83
C ALA A 104 -1.83 3.31 5.42
N ASP A 105 -0.65 2.89 4.95
CA ASP A 105 -0.40 1.55 4.44
C ASP A 105 -0.78 0.45 5.44
N ASP A 106 -0.42 0.63 6.73
CA ASP A 106 -0.71 -0.34 7.79
C ASP A 106 -2.22 -0.38 8.13
N VAL A 107 -2.90 0.77 8.07
CA VAL A 107 -4.35 0.86 8.26
C VAL A 107 -5.09 0.18 7.11
N ILE A 108 -4.70 0.47 5.87
CA ILE A 108 -5.27 -0.16 4.65
C ILE A 108 -5.10 -1.68 4.71
N ALA A 109 -3.89 -2.14 5.03
CA ALA A 109 -3.60 -3.57 5.14
C ALA A 109 -4.45 -4.25 6.24
N THR A 110 -4.59 -3.59 7.40
CA THR A 110 -5.42 -4.08 8.51
C THR A 110 -6.88 -4.16 8.11
N LEU A 111 -7.44 -3.13 7.46
CA LEU A 111 -8.82 -3.12 6.97
C LEU A 111 -9.07 -4.24 5.96
N ALA A 112 -8.18 -4.39 4.99
CA ALA A 112 -8.29 -5.42 3.96
C ALA A 112 -8.28 -6.83 4.58
N MET A 113 -7.34 -7.10 5.50
CA MET A 113 -7.24 -8.39 6.17
C MET A 113 -8.43 -8.69 7.10
N LYS A 114 -8.91 -7.70 7.87
CA LYS A 114 -10.11 -7.84 8.70
C LYS A 114 -11.35 -8.12 7.84
N THR A 115 -11.50 -7.43 6.71
CA THR A 115 -12.60 -7.66 5.76
C THR A 115 -12.54 -9.07 5.21
N ALA A 116 -11.37 -9.52 4.76
CA ALA A 116 -11.19 -10.85 4.19
C ALA A 116 -11.44 -11.97 5.23
N LYS A 117 -10.95 -11.80 6.46
CA LYS A 117 -11.22 -12.72 7.59
C LYS A 117 -12.72 -12.81 7.92
N ALA A 118 -13.46 -11.71 7.78
CA ALA A 118 -14.90 -11.66 7.94
C ALA A 118 -15.67 -12.15 6.69
N GLN A 119 -15.02 -12.87 5.78
CA GLN A 119 -15.59 -13.42 4.53
C GLN A 119 -16.09 -12.35 3.55
N GLY A 120 -15.68 -11.09 3.69
CA GLY A 120 -15.91 -10.02 2.73
C GLY A 120 -14.81 -9.97 1.65
N GLU A 121 -15.00 -9.14 0.64
CA GLU A 121 -14.01 -8.80 -0.38
C GLU A 121 -13.43 -7.42 -0.07
N ALA A 122 -12.12 -7.26 -0.21
CA ALA A 122 -11.43 -5.98 -0.12
C ALA A 122 -10.79 -5.63 -1.46
N VAL A 123 -11.05 -4.42 -1.94
CA VAL A 123 -10.39 -3.83 -3.10
C VAL A 123 -9.55 -2.66 -2.62
N ILE A 124 -8.24 -2.77 -2.70
CA ILE A 124 -7.30 -1.70 -2.36
C ILE A 124 -7.03 -0.89 -3.62
N VAL A 125 -7.36 0.40 -3.61
CA VAL A 125 -7.04 1.32 -4.70
C VAL A 125 -5.72 2.00 -4.41
N SER A 126 -4.65 1.45 -4.97
CA SER A 126 -3.28 1.99 -4.85
C SER A 126 -2.37 1.40 -5.92
N THR A 127 -1.33 2.13 -6.28
CA THR A 127 -0.24 1.65 -7.16
C THR A 127 0.97 1.14 -6.37
N ASP A 128 0.93 1.19 -5.04
CA ASP A 128 2.03 0.71 -4.20
C ASP A 128 2.09 -0.82 -4.24
N LYS A 129 3.23 -1.33 -4.68
CA LYS A 129 3.49 -2.78 -4.75
C LYS A 129 3.62 -3.42 -3.36
N GLY A 130 3.81 -2.64 -2.31
CA GLY A 130 3.86 -3.12 -0.94
C GLY A 130 2.64 -3.95 -0.56
N PHE A 131 1.45 -3.59 -1.08
CA PHE A 131 0.21 -4.32 -0.83
C PHE A 131 0.19 -5.73 -1.45
N SER A 132 1.07 -6.04 -2.41
CA SER A 132 1.15 -7.39 -2.99
C SER A 132 1.49 -8.47 -1.95
N GLN A 133 2.08 -8.09 -0.81
CA GLN A 133 2.33 -9.01 0.30
C GLN A 133 1.05 -9.55 0.98
N LEU A 134 -0.10 -8.87 0.77
CA LEU A 134 -1.40 -9.31 1.31
C LEU A 134 -1.96 -10.48 0.49
N ASN A 135 -1.30 -11.63 0.59
CA ASN A 135 -1.65 -12.83 -0.18
C ASN A 135 -2.92 -13.51 0.35
N HIS A 136 -4.09 -13.03 -0.08
CA HIS A 136 -5.38 -13.59 0.29
C HIS A 136 -6.36 -13.53 -0.91
N PRO A 137 -7.14 -14.61 -1.20
CA PRO A 137 -7.99 -14.68 -2.39
C PRO A 137 -9.13 -13.64 -2.43
N ARG A 138 -9.48 -13.05 -1.28
CA ARG A 138 -10.51 -12.01 -1.15
C ARG A 138 -9.95 -10.59 -1.10
N ILE A 139 -8.64 -10.42 -1.33
CA ILE A 139 -7.98 -9.12 -1.40
C ILE A 139 -7.47 -8.92 -2.81
N SER A 140 -7.89 -7.86 -3.46
CA SER A 140 -7.40 -7.43 -4.76
C SER A 140 -6.89 -6.00 -4.69
N GLN A 141 -5.96 -5.67 -5.58
CA GLN A 141 -5.42 -4.33 -5.72
C GLN A 141 -5.79 -3.78 -7.09
N TRP A 142 -6.29 -2.54 -7.12
CA TRP A 142 -6.71 -1.84 -8.31
C TRP A 142 -5.80 -0.65 -8.59
N ASP A 143 -5.23 -0.60 -9.78
CA ASP A 143 -4.54 0.58 -10.31
C ASP A 143 -5.56 1.47 -11.02
N HIS A 144 -5.93 2.58 -10.37
CA HIS A 144 -6.89 3.53 -10.92
C HIS A 144 -6.43 4.18 -12.22
N PHE A 145 -5.12 4.40 -12.38
CA PHE A 145 -4.56 5.12 -13.52
C PHE A 145 -4.47 4.24 -14.78
N ASN A 146 -4.14 2.97 -14.60
CA ASN A 146 -4.12 1.96 -15.68
C ASN A 146 -5.47 1.23 -15.82
N GLN A 147 -6.46 1.51 -14.98
CA GLN A 147 -7.81 0.91 -15.00
C GLN A 147 -7.80 -0.61 -15.02
N GLN A 148 -6.96 -1.22 -14.18
CA GLN A 148 -6.81 -2.67 -14.12
C GLN A 148 -6.46 -3.16 -12.72
N TYR A 149 -6.79 -4.41 -12.44
CA TYR A 149 -6.27 -5.09 -11.26
C TYR A 149 -4.79 -5.39 -11.42
N LEU A 150 -4.06 -5.39 -10.31
CA LEU A 150 -2.68 -5.82 -10.29
C LEU A 150 -2.59 -7.27 -10.78
N ASN A 151 -1.86 -7.47 -11.87
CA ASN A 151 -1.59 -8.80 -12.40
C ASN A 151 -0.47 -9.46 -11.58
N ILE A 152 -0.85 -10.38 -10.70
CA ILE A 152 0.09 -11.06 -9.81
C ILE A 152 1.10 -11.90 -10.60
N THR A 153 0.65 -12.61 -11.63
CA THR A 153 1.55 -13.43 -12.46
C THR A 153 2.63 -12.58 -13.15
N GLU A 154 2.24 -11.43 -13.70
CA GLU A 154 3.18 -10.50 -14.31
C GLU A 154 4.15 -9.91 -13.27
N LEU A 155 3.65 -9.59 -12.08
CA LEU A 155 4.48 -9.11 -10.98
C LEU A 155 5.51 -10.16 -10.56
N GLU A 156 5.11 -11.41 -10.37
CA GLU A 156 5.98 -12.54 -10.02
C GLU A 156 7.04 -12.78 -11.09
N GLN A 157 6.66 -12.75 -12.37
CA GLN A 157 7.61 -12.86 -13.49
C GLN A 157 8.64 -11.71 -13.47
N LYS A 158 8.20 -10.49 -13.23
CA LYS A 158 9.07 -9.31 -13.17
C LYS A 158 10.02 -9.34 -11.98
N LEU A 159 9.55 -9.82 -10.84
CA LEU A 159 10.35 -9.92 -9.61
C LEU A 159 11.23 -11.19 -9.59
N GLY A 160 10.85 -12.22 -10.34
CA GLY A 160 11.53 -13.51 -10.40
C GLY A 160 11.33 -14.38 -9.15
N VAL A 161 10.27 -14.10 -8.37
CA VAL A 161 9.89 -14.82 -7.15
C VAL A 161 8.37 -14.94 -7.06
N ASP A 162 7.88 -15.92 -6.32
CA ASP A 162 6.47 -16.04 -5.99
C ASP A 162 6.04 -14.88 -5.06
N ARG A 163 4.78 -14.50 -5.12
CA ARG A 163 4.20 -13.46 -4.24
C ARG A 163 4.46 -13.71 -2.76
N SER A 164 4.42 -14.96 -2.31
CA SER A 164 4.71 -15.35 -0.93
C SER A 164 6.15 -15.04 -0.49
N GLN A 165 7.07 -14.84 -1.44
CA GLN A 165 8.47 -14.54 -1.20
C GLN A 165 8.78 -13.03 -1.29
N PHE A 166 7.76 -12.18 -1.48
CA PHE A 166 7.96 -10.75 -1.71
C PHE A 166 8.70 -10.06 -0.55
N LEU A 167 8.34 -10.37 0.70
CA LEU A 167 9.04 -9.81 1.87
C LEU A 167 10.47 -10.35 1.99
N ASP A 168 10.69 -11.63 1.70
CA ASP A 168 12.03 -12.22 1.69
C ASP A 168 12.92 -11.56 0.62
N LEU A 169 12.35 -11.25 -0.55
CA LEU A 169 13.04 -10.51 -1.61
C LEU A 169 13.48 -9.13 -1.12
N LEU A 170 12.58 -8.37 -0.49
CA LEU A 170 12.89 -7.05 0.04
C LEU A 170 13.87 -7.10 1.22
N ALA A 171 13.81 -8.15 2.03
CA ALA A 171 14.77 -8.37 3.11
C ALA A 171 16.19 -8.53 2.60
N LEU A 172 16.37 -9.23 1.48
CA LEU A 172 17.68 -9.46 0.86
C LEU A 172 18.14 -8.29 0.00
N ALA A 173 17.27 -7.80 -0.90
CA ALA A 173 17.62 -6.79 -1.91
C ALA A 173 17.45 -5.35 -1.44
N GLY A 174 16.64 -5.13 -0.40
CA GLY A 174 16.19 -3.79 0.00
C GLY A 174 15.16 -3.19 -0.95
N ASP A 175 14.79 -1.95 -0.65
CA ASP A 175 13.94 -1.10 -1.47
C ASP A 175 14.48 0.33 -1.47
N SER A 176 14.99 0.78 -2.59
CA SER A 176 15.58 2.11 -2.73
C SER A 176 14.54 3.24 -2.55
N GLY A 177 13.29 3.01 -2.95
CA GLY A 177 12.20 3.99 -2.84
C GLY A 177 11.85 4.31 -1.38
N ASN A 178 11.85 3.30 -0.52
CA ASN A 178 11.59 3.42 0.91
C ASN A 178 12.88 3.49 1.75
N LYS A 179 14.05 3.46 1.12
CA LYS A 179 15.34 3.40 1.83
C LYS A 179 15.47 2.19 2.75
N ILE A 180 14.87 1.07 2.35
CA ILE A 180 15.07 -0.22 3.03
C ILE A 180 16.42 -0.78 2.56
N PRO A 181 17.35 -1.07 3.49
CA PRO A 181 18.76 -1.27 3.12
C PRO A 181 19.04 -2.60 2.40
N GLY A 182 18.37 -3.68 2.77
CA GLY A 182 18.74 -5.03 2.29
C GLY A 182 20.13 -5.45 2.77
N ILE A 183 20.68 -6.47 2.13
CA ILE A 183 22.06 -6.93 2.37
C ILE A 183 22.99 -6.26 1.35
N ALA A 184 24.05 -5.61 1.81
CA ALA A 184 25.01 -4.94 0.94
C ALA A 184 25.55 -5.87 -0.14
N GLY A 185 25.43 -5.46 -1.40
CA GLY A 185 25.88 -6.23 -2.56
C GLY A 185 25.01 -7.44 -2.94
N ILE A 186 23.76 -7.49 -2.43
CA ILE A 186 22.73 -8.41 -2.90
C ILE A 186 21.62 -7.56 -3.55
N GLY A 187 21.58 -7.56 -4.88
CA GLY A 187 20.53 -6.89 -5.63
C GLY A 187 19.33 -7.82 -5.91
N PRO A 188 18.24 -7.28 -6.52
CA PRO A 188 17.00 -8.04 -6.75
C PRO A 188 17.20 -9.34 -7.53
N LYS A 189 18.05 -9.36 -8.55
CA LYS A 189 18.33 -10.58 -9.33
C LYS A 189 18.98 -11.67 -8.47
N SER A 190 20.04 -11.33 -7.74
CA SER A 190 20.73 -12.30 -6.86
C SER A 190 19.82 -12.77 -5.72
N ALA A 191 18.99 -11.87 -5.16
CA ALA A 191 18.02 -12.23 -4.15
C ALA A 191 16.97 -13.22 -4.70
N ALA A 192 16.45 -12.97 -5.92
CA ALA A 192 15.50 -13.87 -6.57
C ALA A 192 16.11 -15.25 -6.86
N GLU A 193 17.37 -15.32 -7.30
CA GLU A 193 18.09 -16.59 -7.51
C GLU A 193 18.24 -17.38 -6.22
N LEU A 194 18.60 -16.73 -5.12
CA LEU A 194 18.66 -17.35 -3.79
C LEU A 194 17.31 -17.88 -3.36
N LEU A 195 16.24 -17.10 -3.53
CA LEU A 195 14.89 -17.50 -3.12
C LEU A 195 14.31 -18.61 -4.01
N ARG A 196 14.68 -18.69 -5.29
CA ARG A 196 14.32 -19.85 -6.12
C ARG A 196 14.92 -21.15 -5.60
N THR A 197 16.16 -21.09 -5.10
CA THR A 197 16.87 -22.27 -4.58
C THR A 197 16.40 -22.63 -3.17
N PHE A 198 16.36 -21.66 -2.26
CA PHE A 198 16.14 -21.91 -0.84
C PHE A 198 14.70 -21.66 -0.37
N ARG A 199 13.85 -21.11 -1.23
CA ARG A 199 12.42 -20.84 -1.03
C ARG A 199 12.10 -19.77 0.01
N THR A 200 12.77 -19.76 1.16
CA THR A 200 12.54 -18.80 2.25
C THR A 200 13.84 -18.24 2.80
N LEU A 201 13.75 -17.06 3.38
CA LEU A 201 14.86 -16.43 4.10
C LEU A 201 15.39 -17.34 5.23
N ALA A 202 14.50 -18.02 5.96
CA ALA A 202 14.87 -18.93 7.02
C ALA A 202 15.69 -20.11 6.51
N ALA A 203 15.22 -20.77 5.43
CA ALA A 203 15.94 -21.89 4.81
C ALA A 203 17.29 -21.45 4.23
N LEU A 204 17.36 -20.26 3.61
CA LEU A 204 18.62 -19.69 3.12
C LEU A 204 19.65 -19.54 4.24
N PHE A 205 19.27 -18.91 5.35
CA PHE A 205 20.19 -18.70 6.48
C PHE A 205 20.56 -20.00 7.22
N SER A 206 19.74 -21.03 7.16
CA SER A 206 20.07 -22.37 7.69
C SER A 206 21.02 -23.12 6.78
N SER A 207 21.09 -22.78 5.51
CA SER A 207 21.87 -23.47 4.48
C SER A 207 23.21 -22.78 4.16
N LEU A 208 23.62 -21.78 4.94
CA LEU A 208 24.88 -21.04 4.69
C LEU A 208 26.12 -21.96 4.53
N PRO A 209 26.28 -23.06 5.28
CA PRO A 209 27.41 -23.97 5.11
C PRO A 209 27.49 -24.61 3.71
N ASN A 210 26.36 -24.67 2.99
CA ASN A 210 26.28 -25.29 1.66
C ASN A 210 26.55 -24.30 0.52
N LEU A 211 26.82 -23.04 0.84
CA LEU A 211 27.13 -21.96 -0.12
C LEU A 211 28.64 -21.79 -0.28
N GLY A 212 29.04 -21.20 -1.40
CA GLY A 212 30.43 -20.78 -1.57
C GLY A 212 30.86 -19.77 -0.47
N ALA A 213 32.08 -19.92 0.04
CA ALA A 213 32.57 -19.19 1.21
C ALA A 213 32.34 -17.66 1.15
N LYS A 214 32.53 -17.02 -0.01
CA LYS A 214 32.31 -15.58 -0.20
C LYS A 214 30.82 -15.20 -0.02
N GLN A 215 29.92 -16.00 -0.55
CA GLN A 215 28.47 -15.75 -0.47
C GLN A 215 27.95 -16.04 0.93
N ALA A 216 28.38 -17.16 1.53
CA ALA A 216 28.05 -17.51 2.91
C ALA A 216 28.46 -16.44 3.90
N LYS A 217 29.70 -15.91 3.77
CA LYS A 217 30.21 -14.81 4.59
C LYS A 217 29.35 -13.56 4.45
N LYS A 218 29.09 -13.11 3.22
CA LYS A 218 28.26 -11.93 2.94
C LYS A 218 26.86 -12.04 3.57
N LEU A 219 26.20 -13.18 3.42
CA LEU A 219 24.87 -13.45 3.99
C LEU A 219 24.93 -13.50 5.51
N ALA A 220 25.93 -14.15 6.09
CA ALA A 220 26.12 -14.22 7.54
C ALA A 220 26.29 -12.82 8.16
N GLU A 221 27.16 -12.00 7.57
CA GLU A 221 27.39 -10.59 7.99
C GLU A 221 26.14 -9.71 7.80
N GLY A 222 25.35 -9.96 6.75
CA GLY A 222 24.15 -9.21 6.42
C GLY A 222 22.87 -9.66 7.15
N ARG A 223 22.92 -10.70 7.98
CA ARG A 223 21.73 -11.32 8.59
C ARG A 223 20.85 -10.34 9.36
N ASP A 224 21.46 -9.51 10.19
CA ASP A 224 20.70 -8.55 11.02
C ASP A 224 20.10 -7.43 10.16
N MET A 225 20.79 -7.04 9.09
CA MET A 225 20.26 -6.07 8.14
C MET A 225 19.09 -6.65 7.33
N ALA A 226 19.13 -7.93 6.97
CA ALA A 226 18.01 -8.61 6.35
C ALA A 226 16.78 -8.68 7.27
N ARG A 227 16.98 -8.97 8.56
CA ARG A 227 15.90 -8.97 9.56
C ARG A 227 15.28 -7.59 9.72
N LEU A 228 16.11 -6.55 9.82
CA LEU A 228 15.65 -5.17 9.86
C LEU A 228 14.84 -4.82 8.61
N SER A 229 15.37 -5.13 7.43
CA SER A 229 14.74 -4.85 6.13
C SER A 229 13.40 -5.59 5.99
N TYR A 230 13.32 -6.84 6.40
CA TYR A 230 12.07 -7.60 6.45
C TYR A 230 11.03 -6.88 7.30
N LYS A 231 11.42 -6.49 8.53
CA LYS A 231 10.53 -5.79 9.46
C LYS A 231 10.08 -4.44 8.92
N LEU A 232 10.96 -3.68 8.28
CA LEU A 232 10.62 -2.38 7.67
C LEU A 232 9.65 -2.53 6.48
N ALA A 233 9.79 -3.59 5.68
CA ALA A 233 8.93 -3.86 4.53
C ALA A 233 7.57 -4.43 4.92
N GLN A 234 7.49 -5.11 6.05
CA GLN A 234 6.27 -5.78 6.50
C GLN A 234 5.17 -4.78 6.89
N LEU A 235 3.97 -4.97 6.35
CA LEU A 235 2.77 -4.22 6.75
C LEU A 235 2.19 -4.80 8.04
N GLN A 236 1.73 -3.93 8.93
CA GLN A 236 0.91 -4.32 10.07
C GLN A 236 -0.51 -4.62 9.58
N ILE A 237 -1.06 -5.76 10.00
CA ILE A 237 -2.35 -6.27 9.50
C ILE A 237 -3.38 -6.49 10.60
N ASP A 238 -3.10 -6.09 11.82
CA ASP A 238 -3.90 -6.34 13.02
C ASP A 238 -3.99 -5.13 13.97
N LEU A 239 -3.80 -3.93 13.44
CA LEU A 239 -3.93 -2.70 14.23
C LEU A 239 -5.26 -2.64 14.96
N PRO A 240 -5.28 -2.12 16.22
CA PRO A 240 -6.51 -1.88 16.96
C PRO A 240 -7.24 -0.66 16.39
N LEU A 241 -8.04 -0.88 15.34
CA LEU A 241 -8.83 0.19 14.72
C LEU A 241 -10.17 0.31 15.44
N ASN A 242 -10.42 1.46 16.08
CA ASN A 242 -11.71 1.78 16.71
C ASN A 242 -12.68 2.36 15.68
N ILE A 243 -13.10 1.55 14.71
CA ILE A 243 -14.02 1.94 13.65
C ILE A 243 -15.21 0.99 13.59
N ASN A 244 -16.35 1.52 13.18
CA ASN A 244 -17.54 0.74 12.90
C ASN A 244 -17.74 0.67 11.37
N LEU A 245 -17.77 -0.54 10.82
CA LEU A 245 -17.96 -0.74 9.38
C LEU A 245 -19.24 -0.07 8.84
N LYS A 246 -20.29 0.07 9.67
CA LYS A 246 -21.54 0.74 9.27
C LYS A 246 -21.33 2.20 8.84
N ASP A 247 -20.31 2.87 9.37
CA ASP A 247 -20.03 4.28 9.07
C ASP A 247 -19.52 4.48 7.64
N PHE A 248 -19.06 3.42 6.99
CA PHE A 248 -18.48 3.40 5.65
C PHE A 248 -19.43 2.84 4.58
N ARG A 249 -20.70 2.61 4.93
CA ARG A 249 -21.69 2.11 3.98
C ARG A 249 -21.91 3.09 2.84
N VAL A 250 -21.88 2.56 1.62
CA VAL A 250 -22.32 3.31 0.45
C VAL A 250 -23.85 3.39 0.52
N ASN A 251 -24.37 4.58 0.77
CA ASN A 251 -25.81 4.81 0.61
C ASN A 251 -26.11 4.72 -0.88
N GLY A 252 -27.11 3.88 -1.25
CA GLY A 252 -27.54 3.77 -2.65
C GLY A 252 -27.85 5.14 -3.24
N PRO A 253 -27.87 5.29 -4.58
CA PRO A 253 -28.24 6.55 -5.21
C PRO A 253 -29.54 7.02 -4.56
N ALA A 254 -29.53 8.28 -4.09
CA ALA A 254 -30.75 8.91 -3.64
C ALA A 254 -31.79 8.65 -4.73
N THR A 255 -32.85 7.94 -4.40
CA THR A 255 -33.99 7.76 -5.32
C THR A 255 -34.40 9.15 -5.76
N THR A 256 -34.16 9.46 -7.02
CA THR A 256 -34.67 10.67 -7.64
C THR A 256 -36.16 10.69 -7.35
N PRO A 257 -36.73 11.73 -6.74
CA PRO A 257 -38.17 11.81 -6.60
C PRO A 257 -38.77 11.69 -8.00
N GLN A 258 -39.61 10.68 -8.22
CA GLN A 258 -40.44 10.67 -9.41
C GLN A 258 -41.29 11.94 -9.33
N LEU A 259 -41.04 12.85 -10.24
CA LEU A 259 -41.95 13.96 -10.51
C LEU A 259 -43.17 13.33 -11.17
N ASP A 260 -44.25 13.30 -10.42
CA ASP A 260 -45.61 13.02 -10.91
C ASP A 260 -46.06 14.12 -11.89
#